data_0b6bad6b7c76eae33fbda336d87a28ec
#
_entry.id   0b6bad6b7c76eae33fbda336d87a28ec
#
_cell.length_a   1.000
_cell.length_b   1.000
_cell.length_c   1.000
_cell.angle_alpha   90.00
_cell.angle_beta   90.00
_cell.angle_gamma   90.00
#
_symmetry.space_group_name_H-M   'P 1'
#
loop_
_entity.id
_entity.type
_entity.pdbx_description
1 polymer ?
#
loop_
_entity_poly.entity_id
_entity_poly.type
_entity_poly.pdbx_seq_one_letter_code
_entity_poly.pdbx_strand_id
1 'polypeptide(L)'
;MAIIGIPSNHLNHPNPKHRTNYVDYTQQNYTAALREAGALPVVFPMGSPEEAAEYVNSVDAVLLIGGQDVGPLFYGEDPTPQMGETDRQRDLFELAIVAEARKQNKPLMGICRGAQLINVALGGTLIQDIDTQYTPENGNPIVKHDQFPVKWYEPTHRLDVLPDNFLTGTLGDNPIVNSFHHQGIKQLGADLQPAAFASDGTVEAYQSSDASVRAVQYHPEMMFERDKTHLRVFQDFVDYVNAQK
;
A
#
# COMPACT_ATOMS: atom_id res chain seq x y z
N MET A 1 22.60 -5.88 0.24
CA MET A 1 21.66 -4.73 0.26
C MET A 1 20.59 -5.02 -0.76
N ALA A 2 19.32 -5.02 -0.34
CA ALA A 2 18.18 -5.26 -1.23
C ALA A 2 17.98 -4.07 -2.18
N ILE A 3 17.62 -4.35 -3.44
CA ILE A 3 17.19 -3.37 -4.43
C ILE A 3 15.66 -3.46 -4.49
N ILE A 4 14.97 -2.38 -4.14
CA ILE A 4 13.50 -2.36 -4.09
C ILE A 4 12.96 -1.41 -5.14
N GLY A 5 12.17 -1.95 -6.07
CA GLY A 5 11.49 -1.20 -7.12
C GLY A 5 10.24 -0.50 -6.59
N ILE A 6 10.01 0.72 -7.03
CA ILE A 6 8.82 1.52 -6.70
C ILE A 6 8.21 2.00 -8.01
N PRO A 7 7.09 1.44 -8.48
CA PRO A 7 6.35 2.03 -9.58
C PRO A 7 5.95 3.47 -9.24
N SER A 8 6.25 4.42 -10.14
CA SER A 8 5.91 5.82 -9.93
C SER A 8 4.41 6.07 -9.99
N ASN A 9 3.96 7.12 -9.36
CA ASN A 9 2.74 7.80 -9.73
C ASN A 9 3.05 8.83 -10.82
N HIS A 10 2.04 9.36 -11.50
CA HIS A 10 2.23 10.48 -12.41
C HIS A 10 1.19 11.57 -12.18
N LEU A 11 1.53 12.77 -12.59
CA LEU A 11 0.62 13.92 -12.58
C LEU A 11 0.94 14.86 -13.73
N ASN A 12 -0.02 15.69 -14.08
CA ASN A 12 0.27 16.81 -14.96
C ASN A 12 1.29 17.75 -14.34
N HIS A 13 2.25 18.22 -15.13
CA HIS A 13 3.30 19.12 -14.64
C HIS A 13 2.68 20.32 -13.89
N PRO A 14 3.12 20.63 -12.66
CA PRO A 14 2.48 21.65 -11.82
C PRO A 14 2.63 23.07 -12.39
N ASN A 15 3.65 23.31 -13.23
CA ASN A 15 3.79 24.59 -13.91
C ASN A 15 2.80 24.69 -15.10
N PRO A 16 1.88 25.68 -15.11
CA PRO A 16 0.89 25.85 -16.18
C PRO A 16 1.47 25.93 -17.60
N LYS A 17 2.73 26.35 -17.75
CA LYS A 17 3.42 26.39 -19.06
C LYS A 17 3.72 25.00 -19.63
N HIS A 18 3.76 23.98 -18.79
CA HIS A 18 4.12 22.60 -19.13
C HIS A 18 3.00 21.60 -18.80
N ARG A 19 1.78 22.06 -18.54
CA ARG A 19 0.65 21.22 -18.08
C ARG A 19 0.26 20.08 -19.03
N THR A 20 0.78 20.06 -20.26
CA THR A 20 0.59 18.97 -21.22
C THR A 20 1.63 17.86 -21.05
N ASN A 21 2.64 18.07 -20.20
CA ASN A 21 3.66 17.09 -19.90
C ASN A 21 3.33 16.40 -18.58
N TYR A 22 3.40 15.08 -18.56
CA TYR A 22 3.33 14.31 -17.33
C TYR A 22 4.68 14.31 -16.62
N VAL A 23 4.63 14.16 -15.31
CA VAL A 23 5.79 13.98 -14.43
C VAL A 23 5.60 12.69 -13.65
N ASP A 24 6.52 11.77 -13.81
CA ASP A 24 6.58 10.57 -12.98
C ASP A 24 7.25 10.92 -11.66
N TYR A 25 6.63 10.51 -10.55
CA TYR A 25 7.13 10.85 -9.22
C TYR A 25 6.86 9.77 -8.18
N THR A 26 7.62 9.80 -7.10
CA THR A 26 7.31 9.18 -5.82
C THR A 26 7.61 10.17 -4.69
N GLN A 27 6.87 10.11 -3.60
CA GLN A 27 7.14 10.94 -2.44
C GLN A 27 8.48 10.52 -1.81
N GLN A 28 9.28 11.50 -1.37
CA GLN A 28 10.62 11.28 -0.84
C GLN A 28 10.63 10.41 0.43
N ASN A 29 9.59 10.46 1.24
CA ASN A 29 9.48 9.67 2.47
C ASN A 29 9.50 8.15 2.22
N TYR A 30 8.93 7.63 1.12
CA TYR A 30 9.09 6.21 0.76
C TYR A 30 10.55 5.84 0.50
N THR A 31 11.23 6.63 -0.33
CA THR A 31 12.64 6.38 -0.65
C THR A 31 13.56 6.60 0.54
N ALA A 32 13.23 7.56 1.43
CA ALA A 32 13.97 7.83 2.65
C ALA A 32 13.82 6.65 3.65
N ALA A 33 12.59 6.16 3.86
CA ALA A 33 12.33 5.00 4.74
C ALA A 33 13.09 3.76 4.27
N LEU A 34 13.04 3.44 2.96
CA LEU A 34 13.78 2.29 2.42
C LEU A 34 15.29 2.44 2.56
N ARG A 35 15.87 3.65 2.33
CA ARG A 35 17.30 3.88 2.55
C ARG A 35 17.69 3.72 4.00
N GLU A 36 16.89 4.27 4.92
CA GLU A 36 17.15 4.13 6.36
C GLU A 36 16.97 2.69 6.85
N ALA A 37 16.10 1.93 6.20
CA ALA A 37 15.96 0.49 6.41
C ALA A 37 17.09 -0.35 5.78
N GLY A 38 18.03 0.24 5.06
CA GLY A 38 19.19 -0.45 4.49
C GLY A 38 18.98 -1.01 3.07
N ALA A 39 17.98 -0.53 2.32
CA ALA A 39 17.75 -0.90 0.94
C ALA A 39 18.17 0.21 -0.05
N LEU A 40 18.32 -0.17 -1.32
CA LEU A 40 18.47 0.75 -2.45
C LEU A 40 17.11 0.89 -3.16
N PRO A 41 16.39 2.00 -3.03
CA PRO A 41 15.17 2.24 -3.78
C PRO A 41 15.47 2.62 -5.24
N VAL A 42 14.74 2.00 -6.17
CA VAL A 42 14.77 2.31 -7.61
C VAL A 42 13.36 2.65 -8.05
N VAL A 43 13.16 3.88 -8.53
CA VAL A 43 11.84 4.32 -9.02
C VAL A 43 11.70 3.90 -10.48
N PHE A 44 10.64 3.16 -10.80
CA PHE A 44 10.25 2.83 -12.16
C PHE A 44 9.44 3.99 -12.75
N PRO A 45 9.74 4.47 -13.95
CA PRO A 45 8.82 5.38 -14.63
C PRO A 45 7.48 4.69 -14.88
N MET A 46 6.43 5.47 -15.14
CA MET A 46 5.14 4.93 -15.55
C MET A 46 5.31 4.18 -16.87
N GLY A 47 5.01 2.89 -16.83
CA GLY A 47 5.19 1.98 -17.95
C GLY A 47 3.88 1.41 -18.50
N SER A 48 4.03 0.44 -19.40
CA SER A 48 2.94 -0.40 -19.88
C SER A 48 2.97 -1.79 -19.22
N PRO A 49 1.86 -2.55 -19.23
CA PRO A 49 1.82 -3.91 -18.71
C PRO A 49 2.89 -4.84 -19.29
N GLU A 50 3.25 -4.64 -20.57
CA GLU A 50 4.24 -5.46 -21.30
C GLU A 50 5.66 -5.27 -20.75
N GLU A 51 5.96 -4.14 -20.13
CA GLU A 51 7.27 -3.82 -19.56
C GLU A 51 7.44 -4.35 -18.12
N ALA A 52 6.36 -4.77 -17.48
CA ALA A 52 6.34 -5.17 -16.07
C ALA A 52 7.36 -6.28 -15.75
N ALA A 53 7.49 -7.26 -16.65
CA ALA A 53 8.41 -8.39 -16.45
C ALA A 53 9.87 -7.93 -16.32
N GLU A 54 10.30 -6.99 -17.15
CA GLU A 54 11.68 -6.47 -17.14
C GLU A 54 11.95 -5.62 -15.91
N TYR A 55 10.99 -4.75 -15.52
CA TYR A 55 11.11 -3.97 -14.28
C TYR A 55 11.25 -4.87 -13.06
N VAL A 56 10.37 -5.86 -12.92
CA VAL A 56 10.40 -6.80 -11.79
C VAL A 56 11.68 -7.64 -11.78
N ASN A 57 12.16 -8.09 -12.94
CA ASN A 57 13.42 -8.84 -13.06
C ASN A 57 14.64 -8.01 -12.61
N SER A 58 14.59 -6.68 -12.72
CA SER A 58 15.71 -5.78 -12.40
C SER A 58 15.91 -5.52 -10.90
N VAL A 59 14.99 -5.98 -10.04
CA VAL A 59 14.99 -5.69 -8.60
C VAL A 59 14.81 -6.96 -7.77
N ASP A 60 15.04 -6.85 -6.46
CA ASP A 60 14.88 -7.96 -5.52
C ASP A 60 13.45 -8.06 -4.96
N ALA A 61 12.75 -6.92 -4.86
CA ALA A 61 11.38 -6.82 -4.36
C ALA A 61 10.71 -5.55 -4.90
N VAL A 62 9.40 -5.44 -4.72
CA VAL A 62 8.63 -4.25 -5.14
C VAL A 62 7.83 -3.67 -3.97
N LEU A 63 7.84 -2.34 -3.86
CA LEU A 63 6.98 -1.54 -2.99
C LEU A 63 5.95 -0.78 -3.83
N LEU A 64 4.66 -1.08 -3.64
CA LEU A 64 3.55 -0.32 -4.20
C LEU A 64 3.12 0.76 -3.21
N ILE A 65 3.04 2.01 -3.69
CA ILE A 65 2.81 3.20 -2.86
C ILE A 65 1.36 3.70 -2.89
N GLY A 66 1.03 4.63 -2.01
CA GLY A 66 -0.25 5.31 -1.97
C GLY A 66 -0.58 6.11 -3.22
N GLY A 67 -1.80 6.62 -3.32
CA GLY A 67 -2.27 7.43 -4.45
C GLY A 67 -3.77 7.43 -4.63
N GLN A 68 -4.22 7.60 -5.87
CA GLN A 68 -5.61 7.67 -6.31
C GLN A 68 -6.35 6.35 -6.02
N ASP A 69 -7.67 6.34 -6.10
CA ASP A 69 -8.48 5.14 -5.95
C ASP A 69 -8.15 4.08 -7.00
N VAL A 70 -8.25 2.81 -6.61
CA VAL A 70 -8.19 1.69 -7.57
C VAL A 70 -9.52 1.60 -8.32
N GLY A 71 -9.47 1.54 -9.65
CA GLY A 71 -10.66 1.52 -10.49
C GLY A 71 -11.57 0.30 -10.20
N PRO A 72 -12.87 0.50 -9.89
CA PRO A 72 -13.75 -0.56 -9.41
C PRO A 72 -14.01 -1.65 -10.45
N LEU A 73 -13.88 -1.37 -11.73
CA LEU A 73 -14.00 -2.38 -12.79
C LEU A 73 -12.94 -3.49 -12.69
N PHE A 74 -11.80 -3.23 -12.02
CA PHE A 74 -10.76 -4.23 -11.80
C PHE A 74 -11.13 -5.28 -10.73
N TYR A 75 -12.11 -4.98 -9.88
CA TYR A 75 -12.67 -5.95 -8.92
C TYR A 75 -14.17 -6.23 -9.13
N GLY A 76 -14.66 -5.99 -10.37
CA GLY A 76 -15.98 -6.40 -10.84
C GLY A 76 -17.16 -5.59 -10.31
N GLU A 77 -16.92 -4.35 -9.87
CA GLU A 77 -17.97 -3.44 -9.39
C GLU A 77 -18.08 -2.20 -10.30
N ASP A 78 -19.28 -1.60 -10.36
CA ASP A 78 -19.49 -0.30 -10.97
C ASP A 78 -19.05 0.83 -10.02
N PRO A 79 -18.58 1.99 -10.55
CA PRO A 79 -18.20 3.12 -9.73
C PRO A 79 -19.39 3.74 -8.99
N THR A 80 -19.20 4.04 -7.71
CA THR A 80 -20.20 4.76 -6.90
C THR A 80 -19.97 6.27 -6.93
N PRO A 81 -20.96 7.09 -6.54
CA PRO A 81 -20.82 8.55 -6.56
C PRO A 81 -19.71 9.11 -5.66
N GLN A 82 -19.28 8.35 -4.65
CA GLN A 82 -18.25 8.75 -3.69
C GLN A 82 -16.83 8.37 -4.12
N MET A 83 -16.68 7.61 -5.22
CA MET A 83 -15.37 7.23 -5.73
C MET A 83 -14.55 8.46 -6.10
N GLY A 84 -13.29 8.48 -5.69
CA GLY A 84 -12.34 9.53 -6.01
C GLY A 84 -11.76 9.43 -7.42
N GLU A 85 -10.67 10.14 -7.65
CA GLU A 85 -9.91 10.07 -8.90
C GLU A 85 -9.27 8.70 -9.08
N THR A 86 -9.35 8.14 -10.29
CA THR A 86 -8.69 6.88 -10.68
C THR A 86 -7.68 7.13 -11.80
N ASP A 87 -6.66 6.30 -11.86
CA ASP A 87 -5.69 6.30 -12.96
C ASP A 87 -5.60 4.90 -13.57
N ARG A 88 -6.33 4.71 -14.68
CA ARG A 88 -6.39 3.42 -15.36
C ARG A 88 -5.02 2.95 -15.89
N GLN A 89 -4.15 3.87 -16.33
CA GLN A 89 -2.83 3.49 -16.82
C GLN A 89 -1.98 2.94 -15.69
N ARG A 90 -2.00 3.61 -14.55
CA ARG A 90 -1.32 3.18 -13.33
C ARG A 90 -1.86 1.84 -12.83
N ASP A 91 -3.18 1.68 -12.77
CA ASP A 91 -3.82 0.43 -12.35
C ASP A 91 -3.34 -0.74 -13.21
N LEU A 92 -3.39 -0.62 -14.55
CA LEU A 92 -2.99 -1.67 -15.48
C LEU A 92 -1.50 -2.03 -15.33
N PHE A 93 -0.63 -1.02 -15.22
CA PHE A 93 0.80 -1.25 -15.06
C PHE A 93 1.12 -1.92 -13.71
N GLU A 94 0.57 -1.40 -12.60
CA GLU A 94 0.85 -1.96 -11.27
C GLU A 94 0.21 -3.36 -11.08
N LEU A 95 -0.97 -3.66 -11.68
CA LEU A 95 -1.54 -5.00 -11.70
C LEU A 95 -0.60 -5.99 -12.41
N ALA A 96 0.01 -5.58 -13.54
CA ALA A 96 1.00 -6.39 -14.23
C ALA A 96 2.29 -6.57 -13.41
N ILE A 97 2.75 -5.53 -12.71
CA ILE A 97 3.88 -5.62 -11.77
C ILE A 97 3.60 -6.65 -10.67
N VAL A 98 2.40 -6.65 -10.06
CA VAL A 98 2.04 -7.65 -9.03
C VAL A 98 2.04 -9.06 -9.62
N ALA A 99 1.43 -9.24 -10.79
CA ALA A 99 1.38 -10.55 -11.46
C ALA A 99 2.79 -11.09 -11.76
N GLU A 100 3.67 -10.25 -12.31
CA GLU A 100 5.06 -10.64 -12.62
C GLU A 100 5.89 -10.84 -11.34
N ALA A 101 5.70 -10.04 -10.29
CA ALA A 101 6.38 -10.25 -9.01
C ALA A 101 6.01 -11.62 -8.40
N ARG A 102 4.73 -12.00 -8.41
CA ARG A 102 4.29 -13.32 -7.95
C ARG A 102 4.90 -14.44 -8.81
N LYS A 103 4.88 -14.31 -10.13
CA LYS A 103 5.46 -15.27 -11.07
C LYS A 103 6.97 -15.45 -10.91
N GLN A 104 7.70 -14.37 -10.61
CA GLN A 104 9.14 -14.37 -10.40
C GLN A 104 9.54 -14.60 -8.93
N ASN A 105 8.59 -14.89 -8.04
CA ASN A 105 8.78 -15.08 -6.60
C ASN A 105 9.49 -13.88 -5.92
N LYS A 106 9.17 -12.66 -6.37
CA LYS A 106 9.69 -11.43 -5.76
C LYS A 106 8.75 -10.97 -4.64
N PRO A 107 9.28 -10.64 -3.45
CA PRO A 107 8.49 -10.09 -2.37
C PRO A 107 7.79 -8.78 -2.75
N LEU A 108 6.58 -8.60 -2.21
CA LEU A 108 5.74 -7.42 -2.41
C LEU A 108 5.43 -6.75 -1.08
N MET A 109 5.53 -5.43 -1.07
CA MET A 109 4.98 -4.60 0.00
C MET A 109 3.99 -3.60 -0.58
N GLY A 110 2.83 -3.44 0.08
CA GLY A 110 1.81 -2.46 -0.29
C GLY A 110 1.54 -1.47 0.82
N ILE A 111 1.45 -0.17 0.50
CA ILE A 111 1.08 0.89 1.44
C ILE A 111 -0.14 1.63 0.89
N CYS A 112 -1.20 1.74 1.70
CA CYS A 112 -2.45 2.44 1.40
C CYS A 112 -3.06 1.92 0.07
N ARG A 113 -3.10 2.74 -0.99
CA ARG A 113 -3.55 2.28 -2.32
C ARG A 113 -2.77 1.04 -2.80
N GLY A 114 -1.45 0.96 -2.53
CA GLY A 114 -0.64 -0.22 -2.88
C GLY A 114 -1.15 -1.50 -2.22
N ALA A 115 -1.60 -1.43 -0.96
CA ALA A 115 -2.27 -2.54 -0.30
C ALA A 115 -3.59 -2.90 -0.98
N GLN A 116 -4.40 -1.92 -1.35
CA GLN A 116 -5.66 -2.14 -2.05
C GLN A 116 -5.45 -2.80 -3.43
N LEU A 117 -4.47 -2.31 -4.20
CA LEU A 117 -4.17 -2.85 -5.52
C LEU A 117 -3.63 -4.29 -5.47
N ILE A 118 -2.74 -4.62 -4.54
CA ILE A 118 -2.26 -6.00 -4.35
C ILE A 118 -3.45 -6.92 -4.01
N ASN A 119 -4.35 -6.47 -3.13
CA ASN A 119 -5.55 -7.23 -2.80
C ASN A 119 -6.39 -7.52 -4.04
N VAL A 120 -6.66 -6.51 -4.87
CA VAL A 120 -7.42 -6.65 -6.13
C VAL A 120 -6.69 -7.57 -7.12
N ALA A 121 -5.38 -7.43 -7.28
CA ALA A 121 -4.57 -8.29 -8.15
C ALA A 121 -4.63 -9.77 -7.77
N LEU A 122 -4.87 -10.06 -6.50
CA LEU A 122 -5.03 -11.43 -5.96
C LEU A 122 -6.51 -11.87 -5.86
N GLY A 123 -7.42 -11.13 -6.49
CA GLY A 123 -8.84 -11.48 -6.59
C GLY A 123 -9.71 -11.00 -5.42
N GLY A 124 -9.19 -10.13 -4.58
CA GLY A 124 -9.97 -9.45 -3.53
C GLY A 124 -10.80 -8.28 -4.06
N THR A 125 -11.62 -7.71 -3.19
CA THR A 125 -12.49 -6.58 -3.50
C THR A 125 -12.32 -5.44 -2.50
N LEU A 126 -12.82 -4.24 -2.83
CA LEU A 126 -12.70 -3.05 -1.99
C LEU A 126 -14.07 -2.50 -1.59
N ILE A 127 -14.10 -1.82 -0.46
CA ILE A 127 -15.15 -0.85 -0.10
C ILE A 127 -14.74 0.44 -0.79
N GLN A 128 -15.58 0.96 -1.69
CA GLN A 128 -15.25 2.17 -2.46
C GLN A 128 -15.31 3.44 -1.60
N ASP A 129 -16.09 3.43 -0.52
CA ASP A 129 -16.17 4.52 0.44
C ASP A 129 -16.66 3.98 1.80
N ILE A 130 -15.77 3.98 2.78
CA ILE A 130 -16.04 3.41 4.11
C ILE A 130 -17.19 4.15 4.78
N ASP A 131 -17.21 5.48 4.72
CA ASP A 131 -18.21 6.31 5.43
C ASP A 131 -19.65 6.02 5.00
N THR A 132 -19.86 5.64 3.74
CA THR A 132 -21.21 5.44 3.19
C THR A 132 -21.59 3.98 2.93
N GLN A 133 -20.61 3.08 2.82
CA GLN A 133 -20.85 1.70 2.40
C GLN A 133 -20.53 0.66 3.47
N TYR A 134 -19.79 1.04 4.51
CA TYR A 134 -19.40 0.11 5.55
C TYR A 134 -20.27 0.25 6.79
N THR A 135 -20.62 -0.88 7.37
CA THR A 135 -21.29 -0.98 8.68
C THR A 135 -20.50 -1.95 9.53
N PRO A 136 -19.89 -1.50 10.64
CA PRO A 136 -19.10 -2.35 11.51
C PRO A 136 -19.92 -3.49 12.09
N GLU A 137 -19.50 -4.74 11.83
CA GLU A 137 -20.18 -5.93 12.33
C GLU A 137 -20.04 -6.10 13.86
N ASN A 138 -18.96 -5.52 14.42
CA ASN A 138 -18.70 -5.54 15.87
C ASN A 138 -19.52 -4.50 16.67
N GLY A 139 -20.33 -3.68 15.98
CA GLY A 139 -21.17 -2.64 16.61
C GLY A 139 -20.40 -1.40 17.09
N ASN A 140 -19.12 -1.29 16.83
CA ASN A 140 -18.34 -0.08 17.14
C ASN A 140 -18.66 1.05 16.15
N PRO A 141 -18.43 2.32 16.51
CA PRO A 141 -18.54 3.42 15.56
C PRO A 141 -17.44 3.31 14.48
N ILE A 142 -17.75 3.80 13.27
CA ILE A 142 -16.75 3.94 12.20
C ILE A 142 -15.62 4.87 12.67
N VAL A 143 -14.38 4.45 12.43
CA VAL A 143 -13.19 5.27 12.65
C VAL A 143 -13.07 6.29 11.53
N LYS A 144 -12.53 7.46 11.81
CA LYS A 144 -12.23 8.45 10.79
C LYS A 144 -10.96 8.04 10.04
N HIS A 145 -11.13 7.38 8.87
CA HIS A 145 -10.02 6.88 8.04
C HIS A 145 -9.37 7.96 7.16
N ASP A 146 -10.07 9.04 6.81
CA ASP A 146 -9.44 10.25 6.27
C ASP A 146 -9.26 11.27 7.40
N GLN A 147 -8.06 11.34 7.95
CA GLN A 147 -7.80 12.21 9.12
C GLN A 147 -7.74 13.71 8.82
N PHE A 148 -7.84 14.13 7.53
CA PHE A 148 -7.83 15.56 7.24
C PHE A 148 -8.86 16.33 8.11
N PRO A 149 -8.53 17.49 8.74
CA PRO A 149 -7.31 18.32 8.57
C PRO A 149 -6.16 18.04 9.57
N VAL A 150 -6.16 16.90 10.25
CA VAL A 150 -5.05 16.51 11.15
C VAL A 150 -3.79 16.31 10.29
N LYS A 151 -2.63 16.70 10.82
CA LYS A 151 -1.37 16.62 10.07
C LYS A 151 -1.02 15.17 9.75
N TRP A 152 -0.43 14.95 8.58
CA TRP A 152 -0.13 13.65 7.99
C TRP A 152 0.76 12.75 8.87
N TYR A 153 1.58 13.30 9.75
CA TYR A 153 2.47 12.56 10.65
C TYR A 153 1.87 12.30 12.04
N GLU A 154 0.69 12.84 12.34
CA GLU A 154 0.06 12.63 13.64
C GLU A 154 -0.72 11.31 13.65
N PRO A 155 -0.57 10.49 14.69
CA PRO A 155 -1.37 9.27 14.83
C PRO A 155 -2.82 9.60 15.20
N THR A 156 -3.78 8.84 14.68
CA THR A 156 -5.22 9.13 14.88
C THR A 156 -6.04 7.96 15.39
N HIS A 157 -5.70 6.71 15.05
CA HIS A 157 -6.44 5.55 15.53
C HIS A 157 -5.53 4.37 15.88
N ARG A 158 -6.08 3.42 16.65
CA ARG A 158 -5.37 2.22 17.10
C ARG A 158 -5.56 1.08 16.12
N LEU A 159 -4.54 0.24 16.02
CA LEU A 159 -4.64 -1.06 15.36
C LEU A 159 -4.70 -2.17 16.41
N ASP A 160 -5.55 -3.13 16.15
CA ASP A 160 -5.62 -4.44 16.80
C ASP A 160 -4.75 -5.39 15.99
N VAL A 161 -3.49 -5.60 16.41
CA VAL A 161 -2.54 -6.45 15.71
C VAL A 161 -2.79 -7.91 16.08
N LEU A 162 -3.02 -8.74 15.08
CA LEU A 162 -3.19 -10.18 15.29
C LEU A 162 -1.83 -10.85 15.61
N PRO A 163 -1.81 -12.01 16.27
CA PRO A 163 -0.58 -12.75 16.52
C PRO A 163 0.02 -13.34 15.21
N ASP A 164 1.30 -13.70 15.27
CA ASP A 164 2.00 -14.49 14.25
C ASP A 164 2.04 -13.85 12.84
N ASN A 165 2.23 -12.53 12.79
CA ASN A 165 2.41 -11.79 11.53
C ASN A 165 3.56 -10.78 11.60
N PHE A 166 3.88 -10.17 10.47
CA PHE A 166 5.02 -9.24 10.34
C PHE A 166 4.92 -7.99 11.23
N LEU A 167 3.72 -7.59 11.69
CA LEU A 167 3.54 -6.43 12.58
C LEU A 167 3.78 -6.78 14.05
N THR A 168 3.56 -8.03 14.46
CA THR A 168 3.66 -8.44 15.87
C THR A 168 5.02 -8.11 16.48
N GLY A 169 6.10 -8.37 15.73
CA GLY A 169 7.48 -8.06 16.17
C GLY A 169 7.92 -6.62 15.90
N THR A 170 7.17 -5.84 15.13
CA THR A 170 7.56 -4.50 14.69
C THR A 170 6.87 -3.38 15.45
N LEU A 171 5.56 -3.43 15.59
CA LEU A 171 4.76 -2.35 16.17
C LEU A 171 4.25 -2.64 17.59
N GLY A 172 4.26 -3.91 18.03
CA GLY A 172 3.61 -4.35 19.27
C GLY A 172 2.10 -4.50 19.10
N ASP A 173 1.37 -4.72 20.22
CA ASP A 173 -0.01 -5.22 20.18
C ASP A 173 -1.08 -4.17 19.81
N ASN A 174 -0.88 -2.89 20.18
CA ASN A 174 -1.89 -1.83 20.00
C ASN A 174 -1.25 -0.50 19.56
N PRO A 175 -0.58 -0.46 18.40
CA PRO A 175 0.04 0.75 17.91
C PRO A 175 -1.03 1.79 17.51
N ILE A 176 -0.65 3.07 17.53
CA ILE A 176 -1.48 4.15 17.03
C ILE A 176 -0.88 4.62 15.71
N VAL A 177 -1.71 4.72 14.66
CA VAL A 177 -1.29 5.01 13.29
C VAL A 177 -2.00 6.23 12.73
N ASN A 178 -1.46 6.79 11.64
CA ASN A 178 -2.12 7.80 10.81
C ASN A 178 -3.08 7.14 9.81
N SER A 179 -3.92 7.94 9.14
CA SER A 179 -4.89 7.40 8.18
C SER A 179 -5.29 8.44 7.14
N PHE A 180 -5.16 8.11 5.85
CA PHE A 180 -5.50 8.98 4.72
C PHE A 180 -6.14 8.16 3.59
N HIS A 181 -7.24 7.48 3.89
CA HIS A 181 -7.97 6.71 2.89
C HIS A 181 -9.46 6.75 3.18
N HIS A 182 -10.28 6.66 2.17
CA HIS A 182 -11.72 6.47 2.27
C HIS A 182 -12.14 5.11 1.69
N GLN A 183 -11.30 4.49 0.86
CA GLN A 183 -11.48 3.11 0.42
C GLN A 183 -10.89 2.14 1.45
N GLY A 184 -11.42 0.93 1.51
CA GLY A 184 -10.95 -0.14 2.40
C GLY A 184 -11.02 -1.52 1.76
N ILE A 185 -10.41 -2.51 2.41
CA ILE A 185 -10.50 -3.90 1.99
C ILE A 185 -11.89 -4.44 2.35
N LYS A 186 -12.63 -4.99 1.36
CA LYS A 186 -13.94 -5.65 1.55
C LYS A 186 -13.79 -7.15 1.70
N GLN A 187 -13.07 -7.78 0.76
CA GLN A 187 -12.70 -9.19 0.80
C GLN A 187 -11.22 -9.32 0.47
N LEU A 188 -10.52 -10.10 1.27
CA LEU A 188 -9.13 -10.43 0.99
C LEU A 188 -9.03 -11.38 -0.21
N GLY A 189 -8.03 -11.14 -1.03
CA GLY A 189 -7.68 -11.98 -2.17
C GLY A 189 -7.14 -13.35 -1.75
N ALA A 190 -6.88 -14.19 -2.75
CA ALA A 190 -6.39 -15.53 -2.52
C ALA A 190 -5.06 -15.53 -1.76
N ASP A 191 -4.90 -16.44 -0.79
CA ASP A 191 -3.72 -16.62 0.06
C ASP A 191 -3.37 -15.43 0.98
N LEU A 192 -4.25 -14.42 1.08
CA LEU A 192 -4.08 -13.30 2.00
C LEU A 192 -4.80 -13.54 3.32
N GLN A 193 -4.15 -13.18 4.42
CA GLN A 193 -4.67 -13.27 5.78
C GLN A 193 -4.57 -11.91 6.46
N PRO A 194 -5.58 -11.48 7.25
CA PRO A 194 -5.51 -10.22 7.97
C PRO A 194 -4.37 -10.26 9.00
N ALA A 195 -3.68 -9.16 9.16
CA ALA A 195 -2.61 -8.96 10.14
C ALA A 195 -2.98 -7.94 11.22
N ALA A 196 -3.83 -6.97 10.88
CA ALA A 196 -4.37 -6.00 11.84
C ALA A 196 -5.73 -5.45 11.39
N PHE A 197 -6.52 -5.01 12.36
CA PHE A 197 -7.80 -4.33 12.15
C PHE A 197 -7.81 -2.98 12.86
N ALA A 198 -8.56 -2.02 12.33
CA ALA A 198 -9.00 -0.86 13.12
C ALA A 198 -10.12 -1.27 14.08
N SER A 199 -10.45 -0.41 15.05
CA SER A 199 -11.46 -0.71 16.08
C SER A 199 -12.88 -0.91 15.51
N ASP A 200 -13.16 -0.42 14.32
CA ASP A 200 -14.42 -0.63 13.61
C ASP A 200 -14.46 -1.95 12.83
N GLY A 201 -13.35 -2.70 12.78
CA GLY A 201 -13.24 -3.98 12.09
C GLY A 201 -12.76 -3.90 10.65
N THR A 202 -12.41 -2.71 10.14
CA THR A 202 -11.77 -2.59 8.83
C THR A 202 -10.38 -3.22 8.84
N VAL A 203 -10.01 -3.88 7.74
CA VAL A 203 -8.68 -4.49 7.59
C VAL A 203 -7.64 -3.39 7.34
N GLU A 204 -6.69 -3.27 8.25
CA GLU A 204 -5.61 -2.27 8.21
C GLU A 204 -4.24 -2.84 7.80
N ALA A 205 -4.09 -4.15 7.91
CA ALA A 205 -2.92 -4.85 7.41
C ALA A 205 -3.25 -6.29 7.06
N TYR A 206 -2.49 -6.85 6.12
CA TYR A 206 -2.58 -8.26 5.75
C TYR A 206 -1.23 -8.78 5.23
N GLN A 207 -1.09 -10.09 5.18
CA GLN A 207 0.06 -10.77 4.58
C GLN A 207 -0.38 -12.04 3.84
N SER A 208 0.49 -12.57 2.95
CA SER A 208 0.34 -13.92 2.42
C SER A 208 0.81 -14.96 3.44
N SER A 209 0.38 -16.22 3.27
CA SER A 209 0.76 -17.33 4.15
C SER A 209 2.26 -17.56 4.27
N ASP A 210 3.01 -17.26 3.20
CA ASP A 210 4.48 -17.33 3.13
C ASP A 210 5.19 -16.01 3.51
N ALA A 211 4.42 -14.99 3.89
CA ALA A 211 4.87 -13.64 4.21
C ALA A 211 5.65 -12.94 3.07
N SER A 212 5.59 -13.43 1.84
CA SER A 212 6.18 -12.80 0.67
C SER A 212 5.40 -11.56 0.21
N VAL A 213 4.12 -11.47 0.57
CA VAL A 213 3.28 -10.27 0.42
C VAL A 213 2.98 -9.71 1.80
N ARG A 214 3.24 -8.42 1.99
CA ARG A 214 2.94 -7.66 3.22
C ARG A 214 2.30 -6.35 2.86
N ALA A 215 1.28 -5.95 3.57
CA ALA A 215 0.58 -4.71 3.25
C ALA A 215 0.02 -4.03 4.48
N VAL A 216 0.06 -2.70 4.47
CA VAL A 216 -0.55 -1.84 5.48
C VAL A 216 -1.40 -0.77 4.81
N GLN A 217 -2.55 -0.47 5.41
CA GLN A 217 -3.46 0.56 4.91
C GLN A 217 -3.04 1.97 5.34
N TYR A 218 -2.42 2.10 6.51
CA TYR A 218 -1.88 3.36 7.02
C TYR A 218 -0.53 3.72 6.36
N HIS A 219 0.05 4.87 6.71
CA HIS A 219 1.25 5.42 6.08
C HIS A 219 2.46 5.47 7.04
N PRO A 220 3.21 4.35 7.21
CA PRO A 220 4.42 4.32 8.06
C PRO A 220 5.53 5.26 7.55
N GLU A 221 5.61 5.49 6.23
CA GLU A 221 6.57 6.40 5.60
C GLU A 221 6.36 7.86 6.01
N MET A 222 5.18 8.21 6.47
CA MET A 222 4.87 9.54 6.96
C MET A 222 5.16 9.74 8.45
N MET A 223 5.34 8.63 9.21
CA MET A 223 5.48 8.66 10.66
C MET A 223 6.91 8.41 11.15
N PHE A 224 7.71 7.62 10.41
CA PHE A 224 9.01 7.08 10.88
C PHE A 224 10.04 8.14 11.28
N GLU A 225 9.97 9.35 10.76
CA GLU A 225 10.89 10.42 11.15
C GLU A 225 10.65 10.88 12.59
N ARG A 226 9.42 10.80 13.08
CA ARG A 226 9.00 11.20 14.43
C ARG A 226 8.95 10.01 15.39
N ASP A 227 8.54 8.85 14.90
CA ASP A 227 8.51 7.61 15.67
C ASP A 227 9.17 6.47 14.88
N LYS A 228 10.39 6.13 15.28
CA LYS A 228 11.19 5.07 14.62
C LYS A 228 10.56 3.68 14.70
N THR A 229 9.52 3.49 15.50
CA THR A 229 8.77 2.24 15.53
C THR A 229 8.18 1.94 14.14
N HIS A 230 7.71 2.97 13.42
CA HIS A 230 7.16 2.81 12.07
C HIS A 230 8.22 2.47 11.01
N LEU A 231 9.51 2.82 11.24
CA LEU A 231 10.60 2.39 10.38
C LEU A 231 10.78 0.86 10.38
N ARG A 232 10.46 0.20 11.51
CA ARG A 232 10.62 -1.25 11.65
C ARG A 232 9.80 -2.04 10.63
N VAL A 233 8.68 -1.49 10.15
CA VAL A 233 7.87 -2.12 9.10
C VAL A 233 8.68 -2.25 7.80
N PHE A 234 9.47 -1.24 7.45
CA PHE A 234 10.38 -1.28 6.30
C PHE A 234 11.59 -2.16 6.57
N GLN A 235 12.17 -2.10 7.77
CA GLN A 235 13.32 -2.92 8.16
C GLN A 235 12.98 -4.41 8.09
N ASP A 236 11.83 -4.81 8.64
CA ASP A 236 11.35 -6.18 8.59
C ASP A 236 11.15 -6.68 7.14
N PHE A 237 10.60 -5.85 6.27
CA PHE A 237 10.49 -6.17 4.84
C PHE A 237 11.86 -6.30 4.16
N VAL A 238 12.79 -5.37 4.42
CA VAL A 238 14.15 -5.39 3.87
C VAL A 238 14.93 -6.61 4.36
N ASP A 239 14.80 -6.97 5.64
CA ASP A 239 15.43 -8.15 6.23
C ASP A 239 14.88 -9.43 5.60
N TYR A 240 13.56 -9.52 5.41
CA TYR A 240 12.93 -10.63 4.69
C TYR A 240 13.51 -10.77 3.27
N VAL A 241 13.57 -9.66 2.50
CA VAL A 241 14.11 -9.68 1.13
C VAL A 241 15.58 -10.12 1.11
N ASN A 242 16.40 -9.63 2.06
CA ASN A 242 17.81 -10.03 2.15
C ASN A 242 17.98 -11.51 2.50
N ALA A 243 17.07 -12.10 3.27
CA ALA A 243 17.10 -13.53 3.63
C ALA A 243 16.71 -14.45 2.45
N GLN A 244 16.08 -13.92 1.39
CA GLN A 244 15.71 -14.71 0.19
C GLN A 244 16.80 -14.71 -0.91
N LYS A 245 17.89 -13.97 -0.74
CA LYS A 245 19.04 -13.92 -1.66
C LYS A 245 19.98 -15.09 -1.47
#